data_6709137a7fafac7a57f36a95d8ff8d2e
#
_entry.id   6709137a7fafac7a57f36a95d8ff8d2e
#
_cell.length_a   1.000
_cell.length_b   1.000
_cell.length_c   1.000
_cell.angle_alpha   90.00
_cell.angle_beta   90.00
_cell.angle_gamma   90.00
#
_symmetry.space_group_name_H-M   'P 1'
#
loop_
_entity.id
_entity.type
_entity.pdbx_description
1 polymer ?
#
loop_
_entity_poly.entity_id
_entity_poly.type
_entity_poly.pdbx_seq_one_letter_code
_entity_poly.pdbx_strand_id
1 'polypeptide(L)'
;MSAAILLISVVVSFGAVAIELLRGTMSTEELASGQIGMTPVLLLATNLALIASAAVAVVLHRYLHRQPVGTLHAVEGRFRWGWLGRAAAVVVPLFVGYAAVVALLEAPGPLVLDATAWAFLAIVLLTTPLQAAAEEYMFRGVIQRAAGSWVSGAVPSLLLGTLVSAAAFSIAHFASDGWLIAYYFVFGVAMSLLTHFTGGLEAASLVHAANNVVLFLVSTLTGQMGEAVDRSAGVGGPFMLAPMLVIAAVAAVLILLGRRRGLQRRAVPPATA
;
A
#
# COMPACT_ATOMS: atom_id res chain seq x y z
N MET A 1 -12.58 -3.90 16.06
CA MET A 1 -11.79 -4.10 14.84
C MET A 1 -10.36 -3.60 15.00
N SER A 2 -10.14 -2.33 15.32
CA SER A 2 -8.80 -1.74 15.48
C SER A 2 -7.90 -2.45 16.48
N ALA A 3 -8.42 -2.88 17.65
CA ALA A 3 -7.63 -3.56 18.68
C ALA A 3 -7.05 -4.91 18.22
N ALA A 4 -7.81 -5.72 17.46
CA ALA A 4 -7.32 -7.00 16.94
C ALA A 4 -6.21 -6.81 15.89
N ILE A 5 -6.37 -5.82 15.01
CA ILE A 5 -5.37 -5.46 14.00
C ILE A 5 -4.08 -4.98 14.68
N LEU A 6 -4.19 -4.07 15.66
CA LEU A 6 -3.04 -3.60 16.44
C LEU A 6 -2.34 -4.74 17.17
N LEU A 7 -3.09 -5.65 17.80
CA LEU A 7 -2.51 -6.80 18.51
C LEU A 7 -1.72 -7.70 17.56
N ILE A 8 -2.25 -8.01 16.37
CA ILE A 8 -1.55 -8.83 15.38
C ILE A 8 -0.24 -8.14 14.96
N SER A 9 -0.31 -6.85 14.62
CA SER A 9 0.88 -6.09 14.19
C SER A 9 1.93 -6.04 15.30
N VAL A 10 1.53 -5.79 16.54
CA VAL A 10 2.43 -5.76 17.71
C VAL A 10 3.07 -7.14 17.92
N VAL A 11 2.28 -8.20 18.01
CA VAL A 11 2.80 -9.56 18.29
C VAL A 11 3.77 -10.01 17.20
N VAL A 12 3.44 -9.79 15.93
CA VAL A 12 4.30 -10.20 14.81
C VAL A 12 5.58 -9.36 14.77
N SER A 13 5.49 -8.04 14.98
CA SER A 13 6.68 -7.16 14.99
C SER A 13 7.63 -7.49 16.14
N PHE A 14 7.12 -7.65 17.36
CA PHE A 14 7.95 -8.04 18.50
C PHE A 14 8.55 -9.44 18.34
N GLY A 15 7.78 -10.38 17.76
CA GLY A 15 8.29 -11.71 17.43
C GLY A 15 9.44 -11.67 16.41
N ALA A 16 9.32 -10.85 15.39
CA ALA A 16 10.38 -10.67 14.39
C ALA A 16 11.64 -10.05 14.99
N VAL A 17 11.51 -8.97 15.79
CA VAL A 17 12.63 -8.36 16.51
C VAL A 17 13.31 -9.36 17.44
N ALA A 18 12.55 -10.16 18.19
CA ALA A 18 13.10 -11.19 19.05
C ALA A 18 13.89 -12.24 18.26
N ILE A 19 13.41 -12.66 17.08
CA ILE A 19 14.12 -13.57 16.19
C ILE A 19 15.46 -12.97 15.73
N GLU A 20 15.47 -11.70 15.31
CA GLU A 20 16.70 -11.02 14.86
C GLU A 20 17.73 -10.89 15.99
N LEU A 21 17.27 -10.55 17.21
CA LEU A 21 18.15 -10.51 18.40
C LEU A 21 18.73 -11.89 18.71
N LEU A 22 17.92 -12.95 18.68
CA LEU A 22 18.38 -14.33 18.93
C LEU A 22 19.33 -14.85 17.86
N ARG A 23 19.20 -14.38 16.62
CA ARG A 23 20.12 -14.72 15.52
C ARG A 23 21.42 -13.89 15.53
N GLY A 24 21.48 -12.84 16.36
CA GLY A 24 22.60 -11.90 16.40
C GLY A 24 22.72 -11.02 15.14
N THR A 25 21.63 -10.90 14.36
CA THR A 25 21.52 -10.02 13.17
C THR A 25 21.07 -8.62 13.53
N MET A 26 20.64 -8.42 14.77
CA MET A 26 20.32 -7.12 15.38
C MET A 26 20.92 -7.07 16.78
N SER A 27 21.47 -5.93 17.18
CA SER A 27 21.96 -5.70 18.53
C SER A 27 20.91 -5.01 19.41
N THR A 28 21.09 -5.15 20.74
CA THR A 28 20.26 -4.40 21.71
C THR A 28 20.50 -2.90 21.65
N GLU A 29 21.70 -2.46 21.20
CA GLU A 29 22.05 -1.06 21.02
C GLU A 29 21.32 -0.44 19.81
N GLU A 30 21.24 -1.15 18.68
CA GLU A 30 20.42 -0.74 17.51
C GLU A 30 18.96 -0.63 17.89
N LEU A 31 18.42 -1.60 18.64
CA LEU A 31 17.05 -1.55 19.13
C LEU A 31 16.83 -0.35 20.06
N ALA A 32 17.75 -0.08 20.99
CA ALA A 32 17.64 1.02 21.94
C ALA A 32 17.77 2.40 21.28
N SER A 33 18.58 2.50 20.21
CA SER A 33 18.75 3.75 19.43
C SER A 33 17.59 3.99 18.45
N GLY A 34 16.76 2.97 18.18
CA GLY A 34 15.71 3.03 17.15
C GLY A 34 16.24 2.98 15.71
N GLN A 35 17.53 2.76 15.53
CA GLN A 35 18.17 2.62 14.19
C GLN A 35 18.11 1.17 13.72
N ILE A 36 16.91 0.69 13.47
CA ILE A 36 16.66 -0.70 13.06
C ILE A 36 16.82 -0.80 11.55
N GLY A 37 17.88 -1.47 11.10
CA GLY A 37 18.06 -1.82 9.69
C GLY A 37 16.99 -2.80 9.20
N MET A 38 16.54 -2.67 7.95
CA MET A 38 15.61 -3.62 7.36
C MET A 38 16.31 -4.95 7.05
N THR A 39 15.80 -6.02 7.62
CA THR A 39 16.24 -7.38 7.31
C THR A 39 15.16 -8.15 6.53
N PRO A 40 15.51 -9.25 5.82
CA PRO A 40 14.51 -10.08 5.17
C PRO A 40 13.44 -10.60 6.14
N VAL A 41 13.80 -10.94 7.37
CA VAL A 41 12.84 -11.40 8.39
C VAL A 41 11.87 -10.30 8.80
N LEU A 42 12.37 -9.08 9.03
CA LEU A 42 11.53 -7.94 9.38
C LEU A 42 10.57 -7.57 8.25
N LEU A 43 11.05 -7.57 7.00
CA LEU A 43 10.19 -7.32 5.84
C LEU A 43 9.10 -8.38 5.71
N LEU A 44 9.47 -9.66 5.82
CA LEU A 44 8.50 -10.77 5.76
C LEU A 44 7.47 -10.66 6.89
N ALA A 45 7.91 -10.42 8.12
CA ALA A 45 7.04 -10.28 9.27
C ALA A 45 6.05 -9.11 9.10
N THR A 46 6.52 -7.95 8.66
CA THR A 46 5.67 -6.78 8.39
C THR A 46 4.64 -7.10 7.32
N ASN A 47 5.05 -7.70 6.21
CA ASN A 47 4.13 -8.07 5.13
C ASN A 47 3.06 -9.07 5.62
N LEU A 48 3.45 -10.11 6.36
CA LEU A 48 2.52 -11.10 6.90
C LEU A 48 1.58 -10.51 7.95
N ALA A 49 2.05 -9.58 8.80
CA ALA A 49 1.20 -8.90 9.78
C ALA A 49 0.10 -8.09 9.09
N LEU A 50 0.42 -7.35 8.04
CA LEU A 50 -0.54 -6.56 7.29
C LEU A 50 -1.53 -7.45 6.52
N ILE A 51 -1.07 -8.53 5.89
CA ILE A 51 -1.93 -9.52 5.21
C ILE A 51 -2.90 -10.14 6.22
N ALA A 52 -2.41 -10.58 7.38
CA ALA A 52 -3.25 -11.15 8.43
C ALA A 52 -4.27 -10.14 8.96
N SER A 53 -3.87 -8.87 9.15
CA SER A 53 -4.74 -7.79 9.58
C SER A 53 -5.89 -7.54 8.59
N ALA A 54 -5.60 -7.55 7.29
CA ALA A 54 -6.63 -7.44 6.25
C ALA A 54 -7.55 -8.66 6.22
N ALA A 55 -7.02 -9.88 6.40
CA ALA A 55 -7.85 -11.08 6.51
C ALA A 55 -8.83 -10.98 7.69
N VAL A 56 -8.36 -10.51 8.85
CA VAL A 56 -9.24 -10.23 10.00
C VAL A 56 -10.29 -9.17 9.67
N ALA A 57 -9.92 -8.09 8.96
CA ALA A 57 -10.88 -7.06 8.55
C ALA A 57 -11.96 -7.64 7.61
N VAL A 58 -11.60 -8.52 6.68
CA VAL A 58 -12.55 -9.23 5.78
C VAL A 58 -13.50 -10.12 6.59
N VAL A 59 -12.96 -10.89 7.53
CA VAL A 59 -13.77 -11.75 8.41
C VAL A 59 -14.75 -10.92 9.24
N LEU A 60 -14.26 -9.85 9.87
CA LEU A 60 -15.12 -8.96 10.67
C LEU A 60 -16.16 -8.25 9.81
N HIS A 61 -15.84 -7.85 8.58
CA HIS A 61 -16.82 -7.31 7.65
C HIS A 61 -17.97 -8.31 7.40
N ARG A 62 -17.64 -9.57 7.17
CA ARG A 62 -18.64 -10.62 6.94
C ARG A 62 -19.55 -10.85 8.17
N TYR A 63 -18.97 -10.90 9.36
CA TYR A 63 -19.70 -11.28 10.58
C TYR A 63 -20.34 -10.11 11.33
N LEU A 64 -19.64 -8.95 11.45
CA LEU A 64 -20.16 -7.78 12.15
C LEU A 64 -21.15 -6.98 11.29
N HIS A 65 -20.80 -6.74 10.03
CA HIS A 65 -21.66 -5.97 9.13
C HIS A 65 -22.65 -6.85 8.35
N ARG A 66 -22.53 -8.19 8.48
CA ARG A 66 -23.38 -9.17 7.79
C ARG A 66 -23.42 -8.97 6.27
N GLN A 67 -22.34 -8.39 5.70
CA GLN A 67 -22.25 -8.12 4.27
C GLN A 67 -21.44 -9.21 3.55
N PRO A 68 -21.74 -9.54 2.29
CA PRO A 68 -20.92 -10.43 1.49
C PRO A 68 -19.50 -9.88 1.35
N VAL A 69 -18.48 -10.75 1.45
CA VAL A 69 -17.05 -10.36 1.32
C VAL A 69 -16.80 -9.63 0.00
N GLY A 70 -17.46 -10.03 -1.08
CA GLY A 70 -17.32 -9.41 -2.38
C GLY A 70 -17.59 -7.91 -2.40
N THR A 71 -18.42 -7.39 -1.48
CA THR A 71 -18.71 -5.96 -1.38
C THR A 71 -17.53 -5.12 -0.89
N LEU A 72 -16.50 -5.74 -0.27
CA LEU A 72 -15.23 -5.09 0.00
C LEU A 72 -14.39 -4.93 -1.25
N HIS A 73 -14.42 -5.90 -2.17
CA HIS A 73 -13.63 -5.85 -3.40
C HIS A 73 -14.10 -4.74 -4.33
N ALA A 74 -15.39 -4.74 -4.67
CA ALA A 74 -15.99 -3.76 -5.56
C ALA A 74 -17.49 -3.61 -5.31
N VAL A 75 -18.06 -2.54 -5.82
CA VAL A 75 -19.50 -2.26 -5.78
C VAL A 75 -20.35 -3.33 -6.50
N GLU A 76 -19.72 -4.10 -7.41
CA GLU A 76 -20.34 -5.24 -8.10
C GLU A 76 -20.40 -6.50 -7.22
N GLY A 77 -19.87 -6.48 -6.00
CA GLY A 77 -19.86 -7.62 -5.08
C GLY A 77 -18.90 -8.74 -5.45
N ARG A 78 -17.94 -8.49 -6.34
CA ARG A 78 -16.94 -9.48 -6.81
C ARG A 78 -15.65 -8.81 -7.21
N PHE A 79 -14.54 -9.56 -7.18
CA PHE A 79 -13.24 -9.10 -7.69
C PHE A 79 -13.23 -9.16 -9.22
N ARG A 80 -12.83 -8.06 -9.87
CA ARG A 80 -12.91 -7.89 -11.34
C ARG A 80 -11.57 -8.18 -12.01
N TRP A 81 -11.22 -9.46 -12.16
CA TRP A 81 -9.95 -9.90 -12.75
C TRP A 81 -9.67 -9.31 -14.14
N GLY A 82 -10.71 -9.19 -14.98
CA GLY A 82 -10.58 -8.57 -16.30
C GLY A 82 -10.24 -7.07 -16.23
N TRP A 83 -10.68 -6.37 -15.19
CA TRP A 83 -10.28 -4.98 -14.93
C TRP A 83 -8.84 -4.92 -14.44
N LEU A 84 -8.47 -5.76 -13.48
CA LEU A 84 -7.10 -5.85 -12.98
C LEU A 84 -6.10 -6.07 -14.11
N GLY A 85 -6.37 -7.03 -15.03
CA GLY A 85 -5.48 -7.32 -16.16
C GLY A 85 -5.30 -6.11 -17.10
N ARG A 86 -6.38 -5.35 -17.36
CA ARG A 86 -6.30 -4.13 -18.19
C ARG A 86 -5.55 -3.00 -17.49
N ALA A 87 -5.76 -2.84 -16.19
CA ALA A 87 -5.01 -1.88 -15.37
C ALA A 87 -3.53 -2.26 -15.34
N ALA A 88 -3.20 -3.56 -15.21
CA ALA A 88 -1.82 -4.05 -15.21
C ALA A 88 -1.10 -3.76 -16.53
N ALA A 89 -1.77 -3.87 -17.66
CA ALA A 89 -1.21 -3.53 -18.97
C ALA A 89 -0.82 -2.04 -19.09
N VAL A 90 -1.34 -1.17 -18.22
CA VAL A 90 -0.97 0.25 -18.14
C VAL A 90 0.04 0.49 -17.02
N VAL A 91 -0.25 -0.02 -15.82
CA VAL A 91 0.54 0.25 -14.60
C VAL A 91 1.93 -0.34 -14.70
N VAL A 92 2.06 -1.62 -15.11
CA VAL A 92 3.36 -2.31 -15.11
C VAL A 92 4.36 -1.62 -16.04
N PRO A 93 4.04 -1.34 -17.32
CA PRO A 93 4.99 -0.63 -18.20
C PRO A 93 5.35 0.78 -17.69
N LEU A 94 4.40 1.50 -17.09
CA LEU A 94 4.66 2.85 -16.57
C LEU A 94 5.62 2.81 -15.39
N PHE A 95 5.44 1.90 -14.43
CA PHE A 95 6.35 1.79 -13.28
C PHE A 95 7.72 1.21 -13.67
N VAL A 96 7.77 0.25 -14.59
CA VAL A 96 9.05 -0.23 -15.15
C VAL A 96 9.78 0.88 -15.90
N GLY A 97 9.07 1.66 -16.71
CA GLY A 97 9.63 2.82 -17.41
C GLY A 97 10.12 3.89 -16.43
N TYR A 98 9.34 4.19 -15.38
CA TYR A 98 9.76 5.11 -14.33
C TYR A 98 11.03 4.63 -13.62
N ALA A 99 11.10 3.36 -13.22
CA ALA A 99 12.30 2.78 -12.61
C ALA A 99 13.52 2.84 -13.53
N ALA A 100 13.32 2.56 -14.81
CA ALA A 100 14.41 2.65 -15.81
C ALA A 100 14.93 4.10 -15.96
N VAL A 101 14.02 5.08 -15.98
CA VAL A 101 14.42 6.51 -16.04
C VAL A 101 15.20 6.91 -14.77
N VAL A 102 14.72 6.53 -13.59
CA VAL A 102 15.44 6.81 -12.33
C VAL A 102 16.83 6.18 -12.36
N ALA A 103 16.93 4.89 -12.73
CA ALA A 103 18.20 4.19 -12.83
C ALA A 103 19.18 4.83 -13.85
N LEU A 104 18.68 5.39 -14.95
CA LEU A 104 19.52 6.09 -15.93
C LEU A 104 20.01 7.44 -15.41
N LEU A 105 19.23 8.14 -14.57
CA LEU A 105 19.58 9.45 -14.03
C LEU A 105 20.50 9.36 -12.81
N GLU A 106 20.33 8.34 -11.99
CA GLU A 106 21.09 8.18 -10.73
C GLU A 106 22.37 7.35 -10.92
N ALA A 107 22.59 6.75 -12.09
CA ALA A 107 23.73 5.89 -12.41
C ALA A 107 24.06 4.91 -11.27
N PRO A 108 23.17 3.96 -10.96
CA PRO A 108 23.31 3.08 -9.81
C PRO A 108 24.65 2.34 -9.86
N GLY A 109 25.21 2.10 -8.67
CA GLY A 109 26.42 1.29 -8.50
C GLY A 109 26.24 -0.16 -8.98
N PRO A 110 27.23 -1.02 -8.79
CA PRO A 110 27.16 -2.43 -9.20
C PRO A 110 26.00 -3.13 -8.51
N LEU A 111 25.35 -4.05 -9.24
CA LEU A 111 24.24 -4.84 -8.70
C LEU A 111 24.72 -5.75 -7.55
N VAL A 112 23.94 -5.75 -6.47
CA VAL A 112 24.15 -6.64 -5.32
C VAL A 112 23.27 -7.88 -5.49
N LEU A 113 23.89 -9.05 -5.58
CA LEU A 113 23.23 -10.34 -5.80
C LEU A 113 23.75 -11.40 -4.81
N ASP A 114 23.88 -11.03 -3.55
CA ASP A 114 24.23 -11.93 -2.45
C ASP A 114 23.00 -12.73 -1.94
N ALA A 115 23.21 -13.59 -0.96
CA ALA A 115 22.14 -14.40 -0.36
C ALA A 115 21.03 -13.53 0.27
N THR A 116 21.38 -12.37 0.85
CA THR A 116 20.44 -11.43 1.45
C THR A 116 19.58 -10.76 0.39
N ALA A 117 20.19 -10.34 -0.71
CA ALA A 117 19.45 -9.78 -1.86
C ALA A 117 18.47 -10.79 -2.44
N TRP A 118 18.87 -12.05 -2.63
CA TRP A 118 17.95 -13.10 -3.09
C TRP A 118 16.79 -13.35 -2.14
N ALA A 119 17.04 -13.30 -0.82
CA ALA A 119 15.97 -13.41 0.18
C ALA A 119 14.99 -12.23 0.08
N PHE A 120 15.48 -10.99 -0.02
CA PHE A 120 14.63 -9.81 -0.24
C PHE A 120 13.83 -9.92 -1.54
N LEU A 121 14.46 -10.28 -2.66
CA LEU A 121 13.78 -10.43 -3.95
C LEU A 121 12.62 -11.43 -3.87
N ALA A 122 12.84 -12.58 -3.23
CA ALA A 122 11.78 -13.56 -3.03
C ALA A 122 10.62 -13.01 -2.19
N ILE A 123 10.92 -12.35 -1.06
CA ILE A 123 9.90 -11.75 -0.18
C ILE A 123 9.14 -10.64 -0.90
N VAL A 124 9.85 -9.74 -1.59
CA VAL A 124 9.26 -8.62 -2.33
C VAL A 124 8.30 -9.12 -3.40
N LEU A 125 8.72 -10.10 -4.21
CA LEU A 125 7.88 -10.58 -5.31
C LEU A 125 6.68 -11.41 -4.83
N LEU A 126 6.83 -12.19 -3.74
CA LEU A 126 5.78 -13.10 -3.29
C LEU A 126 4.81 -12.46 -2.29
N THR A 127 5.26 -11.55 -1.45
CA THR A 127 4.45 -11.05 -0.33
C THR A 127 4.10 -9.56 -0.43
N THR A 128 4.94 -8.71 -1.00
CA THR A 128 4.66 -7.27 -1.08
C THR A 128 3.42 -6.92 -1.91
N PRO A 129 3.07 -7.60 -3.03
CA PRO A 129 1.81 -7.34 -3.71
C PRO A 129 0.57 -7.62 -2.85
N LEU A 130 0.63 -8.67 -2.03
CA LEU A 130 -0.44 -9.02 -1.10
C LEU A 130 -0.52 -8.05 0.07
N GLN A 131 0.62 -7.62 0.58
CA GLN A 131 0.73 -6.59 1.63
C GLN A 131 0.14 -5.26 1.15
N ALA A 132 0.50 -4.78 -0.05
CA ALA A 132 -0.03 -3.56 -0.63
C ALA A 132 -1.57 -3.65 -0.84
N ALA A 133 -2.06 -4.78 -1.34
CA ALA A 133 -3.50 -5.04 -1.40
C ALA A 133 -4.14 -5.00 -0.01
N ALA A 134 -3.52 -5.64 1.00
CA ALA A 134 -4.03 -5.64 2.36
C ALA A 134 -4.19 -4.23 2.94
N GLU A 135 -3.26 -3.33 2.69
CA GLU A 135 -3.40 -1.93 3.07
C GLU A 135 -4.57 -1.25 2.36
N GLU A 136 -4.77 -1.49 1.06
CA GLU A 136 -5.93 -0.94 0.35
C GLU A 136 -7.26 -1.44 0.93
N TYR A 137 -7.35 -2.72 1.31
CA TYR A 137 -8.52 -3.26 2.00
C TYR A 137 -8.78 -2.55 3.33
N MET A 138 -7.75 -2.27 4.12
CA MET A 138 -7.88 -1.59 5.41
C MET A 138 -8.21 -0.10 5.23
N PHE A 139 -7.45 0.62 4.42
CA PHE A 139 -7.60 2.07 4.31
C PHE A 139 -8.78 2.46 3.42
N ARG A 140 -8.95 1.84 2.24
CA ARG A 140 -10.00 2.21 1.27
C ARG A 140 -11.25 1.34 1.42
N GLY A 141 -11.05 0.06 1.72
CA GLY A 141 -12.15 -0.87 1.98
C GLY A 141 -12.90 -0.58 3.27
N VAL A 142 -12.19 -0.24 4.35
CA VAL A 142 -12.77 -0.05 5.69
C VAL A 142 -12.79 1.42 6.11
N ILE A 143 -11.63 2.08 6.27
CA ILE A 143 -11.54 3.41 6.87
C ILE A 143 -12.24 4.46 6.01
N GLN A 144 -11.96 4.52 4.70
CA GLN A 144 -12.58 5.47 3.79
C GLN A 144 -14.11 5.35 3.79
N ARG A 145 -14.64 4.11 3.74
CA ARG A 145 -16.08 3.88 3.75
C ARG A 145 -16.71 4.23 5.09
N ALA A 146 -16.08 3.87 6.19
CA ALA A 146 -16.56 4.20 7.52
C ALA A 146 -16.62 5.72 7.73
N ALA A 147 -15.53 6.44 7.45
CA ALA A 147 -15.49 7.90 7.59
C ALA A 147 -16.50 8.60 6.64
N GLY A 148 -16.61 8.12 5.39
CA GLY A 148 -17.59 8.64 4.44
C GLY A 148 -19.04 8.45 4.89
N SER A 149 -19.32 7.45 5.72
CA SER A 149 -20.69 7.21 6.24
C SER A 149 -21.11 8.15 7.37
N TRP A 150 -20.19 8.95 7.93
CA TRP A 150 -20.51 9.88 9.03
C TRP A 150 -21.26 11.12 8.57
N VAL A 151 -21.30 11.39 7.27
CA VAL A 151 -21.96 12.55 6.68
C VAL A 151 -22.90 12.15 5.54
N SER A 152 -23.92 12.97 5.30
CA SER A 152 -24.87 12.76 4.20
C SER A 152 -24.43 13.48 2.93
N GLY A 153 -24.75 12.89 1.77
CA GLY A 153 -24.46 13.44 0.45
C GLY A 153 -23.17 12.89 -0.17
N ALA A 154 -23.17 12.68 -1.47
CA ALA A 154 -22.11 12.01 -2.20
C ALA A 154 -20.76 12.77 -2.14
N VAL A 155 -20.79 14.11 -2.27
CA VAL A 155 -19.57 14.93 -2.25
C VAL A 155 -18.97 15.03 -0.84
N PRO A 156 -19.72 15.39 0.23
CA PRO A 156 -19.19 15.40 1.58
C PRO A 156 -18.65 14.02 2.02
N SER A 157 -19.37 12.93 1.69
CA SER A 157 -18.92 11.56 2.00
C SER A 157 -17.59 11.21 1.32
N LEU A 158 -17.43 11.58 0.04
CA LEU A 158 -16.19 11.36 -0.68
C LEU A 158 -15.04 12.19 -0.06
N LEU A 159 -15.27 13.47 0.20
CA LEU A 159 -14.24 14.35 0.76
C LEU A 159 -13.78 13.87 2.14
N LEU A 160 -14.73 13.64 3.07
CA LEU A 160 -14.40 13.20 4.42
C LEU A 160 -13.72 11.82 4.40
N GLY A 161 -14.28 10.86 3.67
CA GLY A 161 -13.70 9.52 3.54
C GLY A 161 -12.28 9.56 2.98
N THR A 162 -12.05 10.35 1.93
CA THR A 162 -10.72 10.51 1.32
C THR A 162 -9.74 11.15 2.30
N LEU A 163 -10.10 12.25 2.94
CA LEU A 163 -9.19 12.97 3.86
C LEU A 163 -8.83 12.13 5.07
N VAL A 164 -9.82 11.49 5.70
CA VAL A 164 -9.58 10.63 6.87
C VAL A 164 -8.72 9.41 6.49
N SER A 165 -9.02 8.77 5.37
CA SER A 165 -8.24 7.62 4.89
C SER A 165 -6.81 7.99 4.52
N ALA A 166 -6.61 9.12 3.83
CA ALA A 166 -5.28 9.60 3.44
C ALA A 166 -4.45 10.03 4.66
N ALA A 167 -5.06 10.73 5.62
CA ALA A 167 -4.40 11.11 6.86
C ALA A 167 -4.01 9.87 7.68
N ALA A 168 -4.92 8.92 7.84
CA ALA A 168 -4.63 7.68 8.55
C ALA A 168 -3.51 6.86 7.88
N PHE A 169 -3.50 6.82 6.54
CA PHE A 169 -2.44 6.17 5.76
C PHE A 169 -1.09 6.86 5.99
N SER A 170 -1.03 8.18 5.92
CA SER A 170 0.20 8.95 6.15
C SER A 170 0.73 8.76 7.57
N ILE A 171 -0.14 8.83 8.59
CA ILE A 171 0.22 8.62 10.00
C ILE A 171 0.75 7.19 10.23
N ALA A 172 0.13 6.18 9.61
CA ALA A 172 0.54 4.78 9.76
C ALA A 172 1.94 4.48 9.21
N HIS A 173 2.51 5.37 8.42
CA HIS A 173 3.88 5.25 7.93
C HIS A 173 4.94 5.78 8.90
N PHE A 174 4.54 6.44 10.00
CA PHE A 174 5.43 6.97 11.04
C PHE A 174 6.60 7.81 10.51
N ALA A 175 6.40 8.52 9.39
CA ALA A 175 7.42 9.41 8.84
C ALA A 175 7.57 10.66 9.70
N SER A 176 8.83 11.09 9.92
CA SER A 176 9.18 12.35 10.58
C SER A 176 9.56 13.44 9.57
N ASP A 177 9.77 13.07 8.31
CA ASP A 177 10.09 14.00 7.22
C ASP A 177 8.83 14.58 6.57
N GLY A 178 8.80 15.91 6.39
CA GLY A 178 7.63 16.61 5.82
C GLY A 178 7.32 16.22 4.37
N TRP A 179 8.32 15.94 3.54
CA TRP A 179 8.14 15.50 2.16
C TRP A 179 7.56 14.09 2.08
N LEU A 180 8.04 13.18 2.95
CA LEU A 180 7.49 11.83 3.05
C LEU A 180 6.05 11.84 3.59
N ILE A 181 5.75 12.64 4.59
CA ILE A 181 4.37 12.84 5.09
C ILE A 181 3.47 13.30 3.94
N ALA A 182 3.90 14.31 3.18
CA ALA A 182 3.17 14.80 2.02
C ALA A 182 3.02 13.72 0.93
N TYR A 183 4.07 12.96 0.64
CA TYR A 183 4.02 11.84 -0.31
C TYR A 183 2.98 10.80 0.09
N TYR A 184 3.01 10.31 1.33
CA TYR A 184 2.03 9.32 1.80
C TYR A 184 0.61 9.87 1.80
N PHE A 185 0.43 11.15 2.13
CA PHE A 185 -0.88 11.79 2.07
C PHE A 185 -1.40 11.90 0.62
N VAL A 186 -0.59 12.38 -0.31
CA VAL A 186 -0.94 12.46 -1.74
C VAL A 186 -1.22 11.09 -2.32
N PHE A 187 -0.39 10.09 -1.99
CA PHE A 187 -0.64 8.69 -2.34
C PHE A 187 -1.99 8.22 -1.81
N GLY A 188 -2.26 8.50 -0.53
CA GLY A 188 -3.53 8.21 0.12
C GLY A 188 -4.73 8.78 -0.60
N VAL A 189 -4.66 10.06 -1.00
CA VAL A 189 -5.71 10.74 -1.77
C VAL A 189 -5.87 10.09 -3.15
N ALA A 190 -4.78 9.85 -3.87
CA ALA A 190 -4.82 9.26 -5.21
C ALA A 190 -5.48 7.87 -5.19
N MET A 191 -5.12 6.99 -4.25
CA MET A 191 -5.73 5.66 -4.11
C MET A 191 -7.19 5.73 -3.70
N SER A 192 -7.56 6.68 -2.84
CA SER A 192 -8.95 6.90 -2.42
C SER A 192 -9.84 7.33 -3.60
N LEU A 193 -9.37 8.27 -4.42
CA LEU A 193 -10.07 8.73 -5.61
C LEU A 193 -10.13 7.62 -6.67
N LEU A 194 -9.03 6.88 -6.88
CA LEU A 194 -8.98 5.76 -7.80
C LEU A 194 -10.01 4.69 -7.42
N THR A 195 -10.06 4.29 -6.15
CA THR A 195 -11.06 3.34 -5.62
C THR A 195 -12.48 3.84 -5.84
N HIS A 196 -12.77 5.11 -5.49
CA HIS A 196 -14.10 5.69 -5.65
C HIS A 196 -14.53 5.74 -7.11
N PHE A 197 -13.67 6.23 -8.01
CA PHE A 197 -14.04 6.44 -9.41
C PHE A 197 -13.97 5.18 -10.28
N THR A 198 -13.34 4.11 -9.83
CA THR A 198 -13.39 2.79 -10.48
C THR A 198 -14.37 1.84 -9.79
N GLY A 199 -14.88 2.19 -8.62
CA GLY A 199 -15.88 1.41 -7.87
C GLY A 199 -15.31 0.13 -7.24
N GLY A 200 -13.99 0.03 -7.03
CA GLY A 200 -13.35 -1.15 -6.42
C GLY A 200 -11.88 -0.96 -6.11
N LEU A 201 -11.32 -1.92 -5.38
CA LEU A 201 -9.95 -1.87 -4.85
C LEU A 201 -8.88 -2.35 -5.84
N GLU A 202 -9.26 -3.01 -6.95
CA GLU A 202 -8.32 -3.74 -7.81
C GLU A 202 -7.24 -2.83 -8.39
N ALA A 203 -7.63 -1.66 -8.92
CA ALA A 203 -6.69 -0.72 -9.52
C ALA A 203 -5.80 -0.04 -8.47
N ALA A 204 -6.36 0.34 -7.32
CA ALA A 204 -5.60 0.92 -6.22
C ALA A 204 -4.58 -0.08 -5.65
N SER A 205 -5.00 -1.34 -5.41
CA SER A 205 -4.09 -2.42 -4.98
C SER A 205 -2.96 -2.67 -5.97
N LEU A 206 -3.25 -2.60 -7.26
CA LEU A 206 -2.24 -2.81 -8.30
C LEU A 206 -1.23 -1.66 -8.36
N VAL A 207 -1.69 -0.40 -8.33
CA VAL A 207 -0.79 0.77 -8.32
C VAL A 207 0.09 0.76 -7.09
N HIS A 208 -0.50 0.46 -5.93
CA HIS A 208 0.23 0.35 -4.68
C HIS A 208 1.27 -0.78 -4.73
N ALA A 209 0.88 -1.96 -5.19
CA ALA A 209 1.80 -3.09 -5.36
C ALA A 209 2.95 -2.75 -6.32
N ALA A 210 2.65 -2.13 -7.47
CA ALA A 210 3.68 -1.74 -8.44
C ALA A 210 4.67 -0.73 -7.85
N ASN A 211 4.16 0.28 -7.12
CA ASN A 211 4.98 1.27 -6.43
C ASN A 211 5.96 0.61 -5.45
N ASN A 212 5.44 -0.23 -4.54
CA ASN A 212 6.26 -0.86 -3.50
C ASN A 212 7.22 -1.91 -4.08
N VAL A 213 6.75 -2.74 -5.02
CA VAL A 213 7.59 -3.76 -5.65
C VAL A 213 8.74 -3.11 -6.42
N VAL A 214 8.47 -2.08 -7.24
CA VAL A 214 9.54 -1.41 -8.00
C VAL A 214 10.54 -0.74 -7.07
N LEU A 215 10.07 0.00 -6.05
CA LEU A 215 10.95 0.62 -5.05
C LEU A 215 11.85 -0.43 -4.39
N PHE A 216 11.27 -1.50 -3.84
CA PHE A 216 12.02 -2.50 -3.10
C PHE A 216 12.91 -3.38 -4.00
N LEU A 217 12.53 -3.63 -5.26
CA LEU A 217 13.41 -4.31 -6.22
C LEU A 217 14.65 -3.47 -6.52
N VAL A 218 14.46 -2.20 -6.84
CA VAL A 218 15.59 -1.29 -7.12
C VAL A 218 16.49 -1.20 -5.89
N SER A 219 15.92 -0.91 -4.71
CA SER A 219 16.68 -0.77 -3.46
C SER A 219 17.41 -2.05 -3.05
N THR A 220 16.81 -3.22 -3.30
CA THR A 220 17.48 -4.51 -3.06
C THR A 220 18.67 -4.70 -3.99
N LEU A 221 18.47 -4.46 -5.29
CA LEU A 221 19.49 -4.66 -6.31
C LEU A 221 20.66 -3.67 -6.20
N THR A 222 20.43 -2.48 -5.63
CA THR A 222 21.45 -1.47 -5.38
C THR A 222 22.06 -1.53 -3.98
N GLY A 223 21.59 -2.46 -3.11
CA GLY A 223 22.07 -2.56 -1.72
C GLY A 223 21.53 -1.47 -0.79
N GLN A 224 20.53 -0.69 -1.22
CA GLN A 224 19.98 0.48 -0.51
C GLN A 224 18.68 0.18 0.24
N MET A 225 18.44 -1.07 0.63
CA MET A 225 17.17 -1.44 1.26
C MET A 225 16.93 -0.73 2.61
N GLY A 226 17.99 -0.42 3.35
CA GLY A 226 17.91 0.38 4.57
C GLY A 226 17.44 1.80 4.31
N GLU A 227 17.96 2.45 3.26
CA GLU A 227 17.60 3.81 2.86
C GLU A 227 16.15 3.86 2.34
N ALA A 228 15.71 2.84 1.62
CA ALA A 228 14.34 2.76 1.08
C ALA A 228 13.25 2.73 2.17
N VAL A 229 13.59 2.35 3.38
CA VAL A 229 12.66 2.29 4.52
C VAL A 229 12.94 3.36 5.59
N ASP A 230 13.98 4.16 5.42
CA ASP A 230 14.27 5.30 6.30
C ASP A 230 13.17 6.36 6.14
N ARG A 231 12.64 6.83 7.26
CA ARG A 231 11.57 7.83 7.35
C ARG A 231 11.92 8.97 8.30
N SER A 232 13.20 9.08 8.66
CA SER A 232 13.70 10.13 9.54
C SER A 232 13.62 11.52 8.90
N ALA A 233 13.65 12.55 9.71
CA ALA A 233 13.65 13.93 9.22
C ALA A 233 14.90 14.23 8.38
N GLY A 234 14.71 14.84 7.22
CA GLY A 234 15.78 15.26 6.32
C GLY A 234 16.08 14.27 5.18
N VAL A 235 15.45 13.09 5.15
CA VAL A 235 15.63 12.12 4.04
C VAL A 235 14.83 12.49 2.79
N GLY A 236 13.74 13.24 2.95
CA GLY A 236 12.91 13.71 1.84
C GLY A 236 13.40 15.03 1.26
N GLY A 237 12.86 15.37 0.08
CA GLY A 237 13.19 16.62 -0.60
C GLY A 237 12.29 16.90 -1.79
N PRO A 238 12.55 17.98 -2.56
CA PRO A 238 11.76 18.34 -3.75
C PRO A 238 11.68 17.24 -4.81
N PHE A 239 12.63 16.29 -4.83
CA PHE A 239 12.60 15.12 -5.71
C PHE A 239 11.37 14.23 -5.47
N MET A 240 10.75 14.28 -4.26
CA MET A 240 9.52 13.56 -3.95
C MET A 240 8.30 14.03 -4.78
N LEU A 241 8.39 15.21 -5.42
CA LEU A 241 7.36 15.65 -6.37
C LEU A 241 7.24 14.72 -7.57
N ALA A 242 8.33 14.12 -8.03
CA ALA A 242 8.32 13.21 -9.17
C ALA A 242 7.45 11.97 -8.91
N PRO A 243 7.66 11.15 -7.88
CA PRO A 243 6.78 10.02 -7.57
C PRO A 243 5.34 10.45 -7.24
N MET A 244 5.11 11.60 -6.59
CA MET A 244 3.76 12.13 -6.36
C MET A 244 3.02 12.39 -7.68
N LEU A 245 3.68 13.01 -8.65
CA LEU A 245 3.11 13.28 -9.97
C LEU A 245 2.87 12.00 -10.76
N VAL A 246 3.80 11.04 -10.71
CA VAL A 246 3.63 9.73 -11.37
C VAL A 246 2.38 9.03 -10.83
N ILE A 247 2.22 8.94 -9.51
CA ILE A 247 1.06 8.29 -8.88
C ILE A 247 -0.24 9.00 -9.24
N ALA A 248 -0.27 10.34 -9.19
CA ALA A 248 -1.44 11.12 -9.55
C ALA A 248 -1.81 10.93 -11.03
N ALA A 249 -0.82 10.94 -11.92
CA ALA A 249 -1.03 10.70 -13.35
C ALA A 249 -1.54 9.29 -13.65
N VAL A 250 -0.95 8.26 -13.04
CA VAL A 250 -1.40 6.87 -13.18
C VAL A 250 -2.83 6.71 -12.69
N ALA A 251 -3.16 7.27 -11.52
CA ALA A 251 -4.52 7.24 -11.00
C ALA A 251 -5.50 7.94 -11.96
N ALA A 252 -5.16 9.11 -12.50
CA ALA A 252 -5.99 9.83 -13.47
C ALA A 252 -6.21 9.02 -14.75
N VAL A 253 -5.16 8.42 -15.31
CA VAL A 253 -5.26 7.56 -16.51
C VAL A 253 -6.20 6.37 -16.26
N LEU A 254 -6.07 5.69 -15.12
CA LEU A 254 -6.91 4.55 -14.78
C LEU A 254 -8.36 4.95 -14.51
N ILE A 255 -8.61 6.11 -13.90
CA ILE A 255 -9.96 6.66 -13.73
C ILE A 255 -10.60 6.94 -15.11
N LEU A 256 -9.87 7.56 -16.02
CA LEU A 256 -10.35 7.82 -17.37
C LEU A 256 -10.62 6.54 -18.15
N LEU A 257 -9.71 5.56 -18.05
CA LEU A 257 -9.90 4.24 -18.66
C LEU A 257 -11.12 3.53 -18.08
N GLY A 258 -11.30 3.55 -16.76
CA GLY A 258 -12.46 2.98 -16.09
C GLY A 258 -13.78 3.62 -16.53
N ARG A 259 -13.80 4.95 -16.69
CA ARG A 259 -14.96 5.69 -17.23
C ARG A 259 -15.28 5.27 -18.66
N ARG A 260 -14.27 5.20 -19.55
CA ARG A 260 -14.44 4.76 -20.94
C ARG A 260 -14.93 3.31 -21.06
N ARG A 261 -14.65 2.48 -20.06
CA ARG A 261 -15.08 1.08 -19.99
C ARG A 261 -16.43 0.90 -19.30
N GLY A 262 -17.06 1.97 -18.84
CA GLY A 262 -18.36 1.91 -18.17
C GLY A 262 -18.32 1.18 -16.83
N LEU A 263 -17.22 1.24 -16.09
CA LEU A 263 -17.13 0.59 -14.79
C LEU A 263 -18.20 1.12 -13.83
N GLN A 264 -18.88 0.20 -13.17
CA GLN A 264 -19.88 0.52 -12.16
C GLN A 264 -19.22 1.17 -10.94
N ARG A 265 -19.72 2.33 -10.51
CA ARG A 265 -19.17 3.13 -9.42
C ARG A 265 -20.06 3.18 -8.17
N ARG A 266 -21.26 2.68 -8.27
CA ARG A 266 -22.22 2.62 -7.17
C ARG A 266 -22.88 1.24 -7.16
N ALA A 267 -23.14 0.73 -5.96
CA ALA A 267 -23.94 -0.46 -5.83
C ALA A 267 -25.37 -0.21 -6.38
N VAL A 268 -25.88 -1.15 -7.13
CA VAL A 268 -27.30 -1.13 -7.52
C VAL A 268 -28.08 -1.63 -6.32
N PRO A 269 -29.08 -0.90 -5.82
CA PRO A 269 -29.97 -1.42 -4.79
C PRO A 269 -30.60 -2.73 -5.28
N PRO A 270 -30.82 -3.72 -4.40
CA PRO A 270 -31.59 -4.90 -4.78
C PRO A 270 -32.94 -4.44 -5.31
N ALA A 271 -33.40 -5.04 -6.42
CA ALA A 271 -34.74 -4.80 -6.92
C ALA A 271 -35.70 -5.06 -5.76
N THR A 272 -36.51 -4.07 -5.42
CA THR A 272 -37.58 -4.24 -4.43
C THR A 272 -38.55 -5.27 -5.00
N ALA A 273 -38.56 -6.46 -4.38
CA ALA A 273 -39.53 -7.51 -4.70
C ALA A 273 -40.93 -7.14 -4.19
#